data_3d7757bfd2d4e0dcfa69a85d926ff7df
#
_entry.id   3d7757bfd2d4e0dcfa69a85d926ff7df
#
_cell.length_a   1.000
_cell.length_b   1.000
_cell.length_c   1.000
_cell.angle_alpha   90.00
_cell.angle_beta   90.00
_cell.angle_gamma   90.00
#
_symmetry.space_group_name_H-M   'P 1'
#
loop_
_entity.id
_entity.type
_entity.pdbx_description
1 polymer ?
#
loop_
_entity_poly.entity_id
_entity_poly.type
_entity_poly.pdbx_seq_one_letter_code
_entity_poly.pdbx_strand_id
1 'polypeptide(L)'
;MDQEQILEKVLEVVRADTHGAASLTLFALMKTMSTDNGQYLFLLNKLRDISPDMRELAYGLMELMAQGRNQAESWNRTLADIESAIRNG
;
A
#
# COMPACT_ATOMS: atom_id res chain seq x y z
N MET A 1 -0.45 2.09 -14.83
CA MET A 1 -1.74 1.91 -14.13
C MET A 1 -2.21 3.26 -13.60
N ASP A 2 -3.50 3.51 -13.64
CA ASP A 2 -4.04 4.73 -13.04
C ASP A 2 -4.24 4.52 -11.52
N GLN A 3 -4.67 5.59 -10.84
CA GLN A 3 -4.85 5.57 -9.40
C GLN A 3 -5.80 4.47 -8.92
N GLU A 4 -6.95 4.35 -9.58
CA GLU A 4 -7.94 3.36 -9.17
C GLU A 4 -7.45 1.94 -9.34
N GLN A 5 -6.74 1.67 -10.45
CA GLN A 5 -6.17 0.35 -10.70
C GLN A 5 -5.12 -0.02 -9.68
N ILE A 6 -4.27 0.92 -9.30
CA ILE A 6 -3.22 0.67 -8.29
C ILE A 6 -3.87 0.33 -6.95
N LEU A 7 -4.80 1.16 -6.50
CA LEU A 7 -5.47 0.96 -5.22
C LEU A 7 -6.27 -0.34 -5.20
N GLU A 8 -6.96 -0.65 -6.29
CA GLU A 8 -7.74 -1.88 -6.40
C GLU A 8 -6.85 -3.11 -6.32
N LYS A 9 -5.71 -3.10 -7.01
CA LYS A 9 -4.79 -4.23 -6.98
C LYS A 9 -4.13 -4.40 -5.62
N VAL A 10 -3.80 -3.32 -4.95
CA VAL A 10 -3.26 -3.39 -3.59
C VAL A 10 -4.29 -4.04 -2.67
N LEU A 11 -5.55 -3.65 -2.76
CA LEU A 11 -6.61 -4.24 -1.95
C LEU A 11 -6.80 -5.72 -2.26
N GLU A 12 -6.73 -6.11 -3.54
CA GLU A 12 -6.80 -7.53 -3.94
C GLU A 12 -5.69 -8.35 -3.31
N VAL A 13 -4.45 -7.83 -3.34
CA VAL A 13 -3.30 -8.52 -2.73
C VAL A 13 -3.54 -8.73 -1.24
N VAL A 14 -3.99 -7.69 -0.54
CA VAL A 14 -4.23 -7.78 0.90
C VAL A 14 -5.34 -8.80 1.20
N ARG A 15 -6.43 -8.78 0.45
CA ARG A 15 -7.54 -9.70 0.68
C ARG A 15 -7.17 -11.15 0.40
N ALA A 16 -6.25 -11.36 -0.54
CA ALA A 16 -5.81 -12.72 -0.88
C ALA A 16 -4.95 -13.34 0.21
N ASP A 17 -4.16 -12.52 0.94
CA ASP A 17 -3.29 -13.03 2.01
C ASP A 17 -3.05 -11.87 3.00
N THR A 18 -3.96 -11.73 3.96
CA THR A 18 -3.99 -10.55 4.84
C THR A 18 -2.76 -10.36 5.69
N HIS A 19 -2.01 -11.43 5.95
CA HIS A 19 -0.80 -11.35 6.78
C HIS A 19 0.47 -11.72 6.03
N GLY A 20 0.39 -11.79 4.69
CA GLY A 20 1.55 -12.03 3.86
C GLY A 20 2.51 -10.83 3.85
N ALA A 21 3.77 -11.10 3.48
CA ALA A 21 4.80 -10.06 3.46
C ALA A 21 4.42 -8.88 2.56
N ALA A 22 3.88 -9.17 1.37
CA ALA A 22 3.45 -8.11 0.45
C ALA A 22 2.31 -7.27 1.02
N SER A 23 1.31 -7.93 1.62
CA SER A 23 0.15 -7.25 2.20
C SER A 23 0.57 -6.28 3.31
N LEU A 24 1.39 -6.74 4.23
CA LEU A 24 1.83 -5.93 5.36
C LEU A 24 2.74 -4.80 4.90
N THR A 25 3.61 -5.06 3.92
CA THR A 25 4.49 -4.03 3.37
C THR A 25 3.70 -2.94 2.66
N LEU A 26 2.74 -3.30 1.80
CA LEU A 26 1.93 -2.33 1.07
C LEU A 26 1.06 -1.52 2.03
N PHE A 27 0.48 -2.18 3.04
CA PHE A 27 -0.30 -1.48 4.07
C PHE A 27 0.57 -0.48 4.83
N ALA A 28 1.77 -0.89 5.25
CA ALA A 28 2.67 -0.02 5.99
C ALA A 28 3.10 1.19 5.16
N LEU A 29 3.34 0.98 3.85
CA LEU A 29 3.66 2.08 2.94
C LEU A 29 2.51 3.09 2.86
N MET A 30 1.29 2.62 2.63
CA MET A 30 0.14 3.51 2.54
C MET A 30 -0.07 4.28 3.84
N LYS A 31 0.03 3.59 4.97
CA LYS A 31 -0.16 4.19 6.28
C LYS A 31 0.88 5.29 6.55
N THR A 32 2.14 4.97 6.26
CA THR A 32 3.24 5.91 6.46
C THR A 32 3.08 7.15 5.59
N MET A 33 2.74 6.95 4.31
CA MET A 33 2.57 8.06 3.38
C MET A 33 1.33 8.91 3.71
N SER A 34 0.33 8.32 4.36
CA SER A 34 -0.88 9.04 4.77
C SER A 34 -0.64 9.99 5.92
N THR A 35 0.32 9.68 6.79
CA THR A 35 0.55 10.44 8.01
C THR A 35 1.70 11.42 7.91
N ASP A 36 2.45 11.43 6.79
CA ASP A 36 3.66 12.23 6.61
C ASP A 36 4.68 11.99 7.73
N ASN A 37 4.61 10.83 8.35
CA ASN A 37 5.41 10.54 9.53
C ASN A 37 5.76 9.06 9.51
N GLY A 38 6.98 8.71 9.15
CA GLY A 38 7.35 7.33 9.06
C GLY A 38 8.81 7.11 8.77
N GLN A 39 9.20 5.85 8.88
CA GLN A 39 10.57 5.44 8.67
C GLN A 39 10.69 4.80 7.28
N TYR A 40 10.78 5.65 6.29
CA TYR A 40 10.81 5.22 4.90
C TYR A 40 11.97 4.26 4.60
N LEU A 41 13.12 4.47 5.22
CA LEU A 41 14.26 3.59 4.98
C LEU A 41 13.94 2.14 5.37
N PHE A 42 13.28 1.95 6.50
CA PHE A 42 12.87 0.62 6.94
C PHE A 42 11.93 -0.03 5.92
N LEU A 43 10.96 0.74 5.44
CA LEU A 43 9.99 0.23 4.47
C LEU A 43 10.64 -0.06 3.11
N LEU A 44 11.59 0.76 2.69
CA LEU A 44 12.31 0.53 1.44
C LEU A 44 13.09 -0.78 1.49
N ASN A 45 13.66 -1.13 2.65
CA ASN A 45 14.35 -2.40 2.81
C ASN A 45 13.40 -3.59 2.66
N LYS A 46 12.12 -3.42 3.00
CA LYS A 46 11.12 -4.47 2.86
C LYS A 46 10.79 -4.79 1.40
N LEU A 47 11.12 -3.91 0.47
CA LEU A 47 10.91 -4.17 -0.95
C LEU A 47 11.71 -5.37 -1.42
N ARG A 48 12.80 -5.71 -0.73
CA ARG A 48 13.62 -6.89 -1.05
C ARG A 48 12.88 -8.20 -0.78
N ASP A 49 11.89 -8.17 0.11
CA ASP A 49 11.19 -9.36 0.58
C ASP A 49 9.95 -9.67 -0.25
N ILE A 50 9.62 -8.84 -1.22
CA ILE A 50 8.44 -9.02 -2.05
C ILE A 50 8.83 -9.19 -3.52
N SER A 51 7.94 -9.80 -4.30
CA SER A 51 8.19 -10.09 -5.71
C SER A 51 8.23 -8.81 -6.54
N PRO A 52 8.82 -8.86 -7.75
CA PRO A 52 8.83 -7.71 -8.66
C PRO A 52 7.43 -7.17 -8.95
N ASP A 53 6.43 -8.04 -9.08
CA ASP A 53 5.04 -7.61 -9.33
C ASP A 53 4.51 -6.78 -8.15
N MET A 54 4.82 -7.20 -6.94
CA MET A 54 4.40 -6.47 -5.74
C MET A 54 5.17 -5.17 -5.60
N ARG A 55 6.45 -5.15 -6.00
CA ARG A 55 7.23 -3.90 -6.01
C ARG A 55 6.62 -2.87 -6.96
N GLU A 56 6.08 -3.30 -8.10
CA GLU A 56 5.42 -2.37 -9.01
C GLU A 56 4.25 -1.66 -8.34
N LEU A 57 3.49 -2.38 -7.52
CA LEU A 57 2.40 -1.76 -6.76
C LEU A 57 2.94 -0.77 -5.74
N ALA A 58 4.03 -1.11 -5.05
CA ALA A 58 4.66 -0.20 -4.10
C ALA A 58 5.14 1.08 -4.80
N TYR A 59 5.76 0.95 -5.97
CA TYR A 59 6.19 2.11 -6.74
C TYR A 59 5.00 2.94 -7.21
N GLY A 60 3.90 2.28 -7.60
CA GLY A 60 2.67 2.97 -7.95
C GLY A 60 2.12 3.80 -6.81
N LEU A 61 2.15 3.26 -5.59
CA LEU A 61 1.72 4.01 -4.41
C LEU A 61 2.61 5.23 -4.18
N MET A 62 3.92 5.09 -4.35
CA MET A 62 4.86 6.21 -4.22
C MET A 62 4.58 7.28 -5.26
N GLU A 63 4.24 6.88 -6.49
CA GLU A 63 3.89 7.83 -7.55
C GLU A 63 2.61 8.59 -7.19
N LEU A 64 1.62 7.91 -6.64
CA LEU A 64 0.39 8.58 -6.19
C LEU A 64 0.69 9.61 -5.11
N MET A 65 1.59 9.28 -4.18
CA MET A 65 2.01 10.24 -3.16
C MET A 65 2.70 11.43 -3.80
N ALA A 66 3.58 11.20 -4.77
CA ALA A 66 4.29 12.28 -5.47
C ALA A 66 3.33 13.21 -6.20
N GLN A 67 2.19 12.69 -6.65
CA GLN A 67 1.13 13.47 -7.28
C GLN A 67 0.20 14.16 -6.27
N GLY A 68 0.45 14.00 -4.98
CA GLY A 68 -0.39 14.57 -3.93
C GLY A 68 -1.69 13.81 -3.71
N ARG A 69 -1.80 12.56 -4.16
CA ARG A 69 -3.04 11.78 -4.07
C ARG A 69 -3.12 10.89 -2.84
N ASN A 70 -2.14 10.94 -1.97
CA ASN A 70 -2.12 10.16 -0.74
C ASN A 70 -3.07 10.69 0.33
N GLN A 71 -3.80 11.78 0.04
CA GLN A 71 -4.85 12.31 0.89
C GLN A 71 -6.21 12.27 0.19
N ALA A 72 -6.29 11.69 -1.00
CA ALA A 72 -7.53 11.61 -1.75
C ALA A 72 -8.52 10.66 -1.06
N GLU A 73 -9.82 10.88 -1.30
CA GLU A 73 -10.86 10.05 -0.72
C GLU A 73 -10.71 8.58 -1.09
N SER A 74 -10.38 8.30 -2.35
CA SER A 74 -10.19 6.92 -2.82
C SER A 74 -9.02 6.23 -2.09
N TRP A 75 -7.94 6.96 -1.85
CA TRP A 75 -6.80 6.45 -1.07
C TRP A 75 -7.25 6.10 0.35
N ASN A 76 -7.92 7.04 1.01
CA ASN A 76 -8.35 6.85 2.40
C ASN A 76 -9.35 5.72 2.53
N ARG A 77 -10.27 5.58 1.56
CA ARG A 77 -11.24 4.48 1.54
C ARG A 77 -10.54 3.14 1.39
N THR A 78 -9.59 3.06 0.46
CA THR A 78 -8.83 1.82 0.24
C THR A 78 -8.03 1.46 1.48
N LEU A 79 -7.38 2.43 2.12
CA LEU A 79 -6.63 2.19 3.35
C LEU A 79 -7.53 1.65 4.45
N ALA A 80 -8.73 2.21 4.61
CA ALA A 80 -9.69 1.72 5.59
C ALA A 80 -10.12 0.29 5.29
N ASP A 81 -10.35 -0.04 4.01
CA ASP A 81 -10.71 -1.38 3.60
C ASP A 81 -9.57 -2.38 3.88
N ILE A 82 -8.33 -1.96 3.65
CA ILE A 82 -7.15 -2.78 3.93
C ILE A 82 -7.03 -3.03 5.44
N GLU A 83 -7.17 -1.99 6.25
CA GLU A 83 -7.13 -2.15 7.71
C GLU A 83 -8.19 -3.12 8.18
N SER A 84 -9.40 -3.00 7.65
CA SER A 84 -10.50 -3.89 8.00
C SER A 84 -10.18 -5.34 7.62
N ALA A 85 -9.64 -5.56 6.42
CA ALA A 85 -9.29 -6.89 5.96
C ALA A 85 -8.21 -7.53 6.84
N ILE A 86 -7.18 -6.77 7.20
CA ILE A 86 -6.10 -7.27 8.05
C ILE A 86 -6.61 -7.57 9.45
N ARG A 87 -7.47 -6.69 10.00
CA ARG A 87 -8.01 -6.86 11.34
C ARG A 87 -8.91 -8.09 11.44
N ASN A 88 -9.69 -8.36 10.39
CA ASN A 88 -10.64 -9.46 10.36
C ASN A 88 -10.06 -10.76 9.77
N GLY A 89 -8.90 -10.67 9.19
CA GLY A 89 -8.20 -11.84 8.63
C GLY A 89 -7.33 -12.50 9.65
#